data_260435dc2945229f2eeea52c7c0b5535
#
_entry.id   260435dc2945229f2eeea52c7c0b5535
#
_cell.length_a   1.000
_cell.length_b   1.000
_cell.length_c   1.000
_cell.angle_alpha   90.00
_cell.angle_beta   90.00
_cell.angle_gamma   90.00
#
_symmetry.space_group_name_H-M   'P 1'
#
loop_
_entity.id
_entity.type
_entity.pdbx_description
1 polymer ?
#
loop_
_entity_poly.entity_id
_entity_poly.type
_entity_poly.pdbx_seq_one_letter_code
_entity_poly.pdbx_strand_id
1 'polypeptide(L)'
;MIGNIRWTKWLECVGVILFAFHISLFTSCSEENDEEGEFDNWKERNDGKTDQWATRTNGGWYRKILTYTKNEQESGLENWDYIYVELLEQGSGTECPIFSDEVRVAYRGRYIPSKSYQDGYVFDQTYLGDFDWKTAKFVDFSPADVVTGFGTALMNMHVGDRWCVHIPYQLGYGASGNSSSSSQTIPGYTNLIFDIAVQNFWHQGEDPGIFKSR
;
A
#
# COMPACT_ATOMS: atom_id res chain seq x y z
N MET A 1 43.93 71.77 51.85
CA MET A 1 44.67 70.84 50.97
C MET A 1 43.78 69.65 50.68
N ILE A 2 43.24 69.64 49.50
CA ILE A 2 42.17 68.67 49.12
C ILE A 2 42.82 67.64 48.18
N GLY A 3 42.81 66.43 48.64
CA GLY A 3 43.42 65.29 47.90
C GLY A 3 42.60 64.86 46.73
N ASN A 4 43.28 64.70 45.60
CA ASN A 4 42.70 64.16 44.34
C ASN A 4 42.29 62.63 44.49
N ILE A 5 41.05 62.38 44.38
CA ILE A 5 40.53 61.02 44.31
C ILE A 5 40.62 60.51 42.86
N ARG A 6 41.37 59.46 42.64
CA ARG A 6 41.67 58.86 41.31
C ARG A 6 40.40 58.18 40.75
N TRP A 7 39.90 58.78 39.67
CA TRP A 7 38.73 58.32 38.90
C TRP A 7 39.06 57.23 37.82
N THR A 8 40.26 56.68 37.85
CA THR A 8 40.77 55.84 36.75
C THR A 8 40.54 54.37 36.88
N LYS A 9 39.91 53.88 37.98
CA LYS A 9 39.68 52.45 38.15
C LYS A 9 38.24 51.93 37.91
N TRP A 10 37.32 52.82 37.57
CA TRP A 10 35.94 52.45 37.29
C TRP A 10 35.63 52.18 35.83
N LEU A 11 36.47 52.61 34.92
CA LEU A 11 36.26 52.38 33.51
C LEU A 11 36.73 51.00 32.98
N GLU A 12 37.64 50.33 33.72
CA GLU A 12 38.14 49.02 33.30
C GLU A 12 37.22 47.89 33.68
N CYS A 13 36.37 48.04 34.69
CA CYS A 13 35.42 47.01 35.12
C CYS A 13 34.11 47.00 34.29
N VAL A 14 33.75 48.11 33.63
CA VAL A 14 32.52 48.19 32.82
C VAL A 14 32.75 47.61 31.43
N GLY A 15 33.99 47.70 30.91
CA GLY A 15 34.35 47.17 29.58
C GLY A 15 34.38 45.64 29.51
N VAL A 16 34.69 44.95 30.61
CA VAL A 16 34.80 43.49 30.63
C VAL A 16 33.44 42.82 30.80
N ILE A 17 32.49 43.49 31.46
CA ILE A 17 31.13 42.93 31.67
C ILE A 17 30.26 43.03 30.42
N LEU A 18 30.53 44.01 29.52
CA LEU A 18 29.79 44.15 28.25
C LEU A 18 30.26 43.20 27.13
N PHE A 19 31.46 42.59 27.27
CA PHE A 19 31.98 41.69 26.25
C PHE A 19 31.62 40.21 26.54
N ALA A 20 31.16 39.88 27.76
CA ALA A 20 30.75 38.55 28.13
C ALA A 20 29.27 38.25 27.84
N PHE A 21 28.48 39.25 27.38
CA PHE A 21 27.04 39.08 27.16
C PHE A 21 26.63 38.93 25.68
N HIS A 22 27.60 38.86 24.76
CA HIS A 22 27.31 38.72 23.34
C HIS A 22 27.69 37.38 22.69
N ILE A 23 28.01 36.34 23.45
CA ILE A 23 28.40 35.03 22.89
C ILE A 23 27.32 33.92 23.11
N SER A 24 26.11 34.25 23.52
CA SER A 24 25.12 33.25 23.82
C SER A 24 23.77 33.39 23.10
N LEU A 25 23.78 33.88 21.84
CA LEU A 25 22.54 33.94 21.05
C LEU A 25 22.72 33.45 19.59
N PHE A 26 23.58 32.46 19.37
CA PHE A 26 23.54 31.67 18.13
C PHE A 26 23.49 30.19 18.47
N THR A 27 22.55 29.77 19.32
CA THR A 27 21.91 28.47 19.13
C THR A 27 20.90 28.71 18.04
N SER A 28 21.36 28.59 16.79
CA SER A 28 20.49 28.25 15.70
C SER A 28 19.89 26.88 16.09
N CYS A 29 18.69 26.89 16.69
CA CYS A 29 17.78 25.79 16.47
C CYS A 29 17.53 25.77 14.96
N SER A 30 18.25 24.90 14.24
CA SER A 30 17.65 24.31 13.07
C SER A 30 16.41 23.61 13.63
N GLU A 31 15.24 24.18 13.48
CA GLU A 31 14.02 23.42 13.40
C GLU A 31 14.28 22.49 12.21
N GLU A 32 14.82 21.28 12.50
CA GLU A 32 14.59 20.15 11.64
C GLU A 32 13.08 20.05 11.60
N ASN A 33 12.49 20.49 10.51
CA ASN A 33 11.15 20.11 10.15
C ASN A 33 11.22 18.60 9.94
N ASP A 34 11.04 17.84 11.01
CA ASP A 34 10.74 16.40 11.00
C ASP A 34 9.34 16.18 10.40
N GLU A 35 9.09 16.78 9.24
CA GLU A 35 7.95 16.38 8.44
C GLU A 35 8.28 15.04 7.82
N GLU A 36 7.78 13.97 8.46
CA GLU A 36 7.87 12.62 7.87
C GLU A 36 7.46 12.67 6.41
N GLY A 37 8.34 12.21 5.53
CA GLY A 37 8.06 12.05 4.11
C GLY A 37 6.94 11.05 3.88
N GLU A 38 6.32 11.10 2.72
CA GLU A 38 5.20 10.25 2.32
C GLU A 38 5.51 8.74 2.48
N PHE A 39 6.77 8.35 2.21
CA PHE A 39 7.25 6.97 2.22
C PHE A 39 8.29 6.68 3.31
N ASP A 40 8.40 7.53 4.33
CA ASP A 40 9.30 7.26 5.46
C ASP A 40 8.85 6.01 6.20
N ASN A 41 9.83 5.17 6.58
CA ASN A 41 9.58 3.87 7.20
C ASN A 41 8.60 2.99 6.40
N TRP A 42 8.61 3.14 5.04
CA TRP A 42 7.59 2.53 4.18
C TRP A 42 7.56 1.01 4.27
N LYS A 43 8.74 0.37 4.30
CA LYS A 43 8.85 -1.08 4.47
C LYS A 43 8.23 -1.54 5.79
N GLU A 44 8.63 -0.93 6.89
CA GLU A 44 8.15 -1.26 8.25
C GLU A 44 6.63 -1.05 8.36
N ARG A 45 6.11 0.02 7.76
CA ARG A 45 4.67 0.30 7.72
C ARG A 45 3.92 -0.76 6.93
N ASN A 46 4.45 -1.22 5.81
CA ASN A 46 3.84 -2.26 4.98
C ASN A 46 3.94 -3.65 5.64
N ASP A 47 5.07 -3.99 6.26
CA ASP A 47 5.21 -5.23 7.04
C ASP A 47 4.19 -5.25 8.19
N GLY A 48 4.10 -4.15 8.97
CA GLY A 48 3.12 -4.02 10.05
C GLY A 48 1.67 -4.12 9.58
N LYS A 49 1.36 -3.67 8.36
CA LYS A 49 0.03 -3.87 7.76
C LYS A 49 -0.24 -5.32 7.41
N THR A 50 0.73 -6.04 6.87
CA THR A 50 0.61 -7.48 6.59
C THR A 50 0.33 -8.25 7.88
N ASP A 51 1.07 -7.97 8.95
CA ASP A 51 0.84 -8.59 10.26
C ASP A 51 -0.55 -8.23 10.83
N GLN A 52 -0.98 -6.99 10.68
CA GLN A 52 -2.33 -6.58 11.08
C GLN A 52 -3.42 -7.34 10.32
N TRP A 53 -3.27 -7.54 9.01
CA TRP A 53 -4.22 -8.33 8.22
C TRP A 53 -4.23 -9.80 8.68
N ALA A 54 -3.07 -10.37 8.99
CA ALA A 54 -2.93 -11.74 9.47
C ALA A 54 -3.63 -12.00 10.81
N THR A 55 -3.85 -10.96 11.63
CA THR A 55 -4.60 -11.11 12.89
C THR A 55 -6.11 -11.22 12.72
N ARG A 56 -6.64 -10.89 11.53
CA ARG A 56 -8.07 -11.04 11.24
C ARG A 56 -8.43 -12.53 11.18
N THR A 57 -9.45 -12.92 11.91
CA THR A 57 -9.91 -14.30 11.93
C THR A 57 -10.58 -14.69 10.62
N ASN A 58 -10.27 -15.89 10.11
CA ASN A 58 -11.04 -16.47 9.02
C ASN A 58 -12.50 -16.67 9.45
N GLY A 59 -13.40 -16.31 8.57
CA GLY A 59 -14.84 -16.52 8.76
C GLY A 59 -15.66 -15.29 8.35
N GLY A 60 -16.91 -15.54 8.01
CA GLY A 60 -17.81 -14.51 7.51
C GLY A 60 -17.26 -13.83 6.25
N TRP A 61 -17.00 -12.54 6.38
CA TRP A 61 -16.56 -11.69 5.26
C TRP A 61 -15.04 -11.63 5.08
N TYR A 62 -14.23 -12.27 5.96
CA TYR A 62 -12.76 -12.23 5.89
C TYR A 62 -12.21 -13.63 5.62
N ARG A 63 -11.23 -13.71 4.70
CA ARG A 63 -10.51 -14.93 4.36
C ARG A 63 -9.02 -14.66 4.26
N LYS A 64 -8.23 -15.65 4.70
CA LYS A 64 -6.78 -15.73 4.47
C LYS A 64 -6.58 -16.86 3.46
N ILE A 65 -5.98 -16.55 2.30
CA ILE A 65 -5.82 -17.49 1.19
C ILE A 65 -4.34 -17.62 0.88
N LEU A 66 -3.83 -18.86 0.94
CA LEU A 66 -2.43 -19.15 0.58
C LEU A 66 -2.21 -18.87 -0.91
N THR A 67 -1.06 -18.30 -1.25
CA THR A 67 -0.68 -18.08 -2.65
C THR A 67 -0.62 -19.39 -3.42
N TYR A 68 -1.02 -19.39 -4.69
CA TYR A 68 -1.00 -20.57 -5.56
C TYR A 68 0.41 -21.13 -5.79
N THR A 69 1.48 -20.37 -5.49
CA THR A 69 2.87 -20.80 -5.62
C THR A 69 3.37 -21.62 -4.43
N LYS A 70 2.55 -21.78 -3.38
CA LYS A 70 2.85 -22.50 -2.15
C LYS A 70 1.80 -23.59 -1.91
N ASN A 71 2.12 -24.54 -1.03
CA ASN A 71 1.13 -25.50 -0.54
C ASN A 71 1.09 -25.52 1.00
N GLU A 72 -0.04 -25.92 1.56
CA GLU A 72 -0.29 -25.86 3.01
C GLU A 72 0.59 -26.82 3.84
N GLN A 73 1.24 -27.81 3.18
CA GLN A 73 2.14 -28.76 3.81
C GLN A 73 3.58 -28.22 3.92
N GLU A 74 3.88 -27.07 3.30
CA GLU A 74 5.19 -26.44 3.43
C GLU A 74 5.42 -25.96 4.88
N SER A 75 6.61 -26.23 5.40
CA SER A 75 7.02 -25.68 6.68
C SER A 75 7.54 -24.25 6.54
N GLY A 76 7.29 -23.41 7.53
CA GLY A 76 7.82 -22.03 7.54
C GLY A 76 7.01 -21.06 6.68
N LEU A 77 5.71 -21.32 6.48
CA LEU A 77 4.81 -20.35 5.87
C LEU A 77 4.71 -19.11 6.74
N GLU A 78 4.86 -17.95 6.10
CA GLU A 78 4.86 -16.64 6.74
C GLU A 78 3.60 -15.85 6.39
N ASN A 79 3.34 -14.75 7.09
CA ASN A 79 2.16 -13.93 6.82
C ASN A 79 2.15 -13.38 5.38
N TRP A 80 3.28 -13.13 4.78
CA TRP A 80 3.38 -12.65 3.39
C TRP A 80 3.20 -13.72 2.32
N ASP A 81 3.04 -15.00 2.67
CA ASP A 81 2.69 -16.07 1.73
C ASP A 81 1.19 -16.15 1.44
N TYR A 82 0.40 -15.26 2.03
CA TYR A 82 -1.05 -15.23 1.90
C TYR A 82 -1.54 -13.89 1.36
N ILE A 83 -2.66 -13.92 0.65
CA ILE A 83 -3.50 -12.76 0.43
C ILE A 83 -4.59 -12.70 1.51
N TYR A 84 -5.05 -11.49 1.82
CA TYR A 84 -6.09 -11.26 2.82
C TYR A 84 -7.29 -10.62 2.13
N VAL A 85 -8.46 -11.24 2.26
CA VAL A 85 -9.63 -10.92 1.45
C VAL A 85 -10.79 -10.49 2.34
N GLU A 86 -11.42 -9.38 1.96
CA GLU A 86 -12.72 -8.98 2.46
C GLU A 86 -13.75 -9.14 1.33
N LEU A 87 -14.77 -9.96 1.56
CA LEU A 87 -15.85 -10.19 0.60
C LEU A 87 -16.80 -8.99 0.64
N LEU A 88 -16.87 -8.25 -0.46
CA LEU A 88 -17.79 -7.11 -0.61
C LEU A 88 -19.13 -7.55 -1.19
N GLU A 89 -19.10 -8.41 -2.20
CA GLU A 89 -20.28 -9.02 -2.83
C GLU A 89 -19.97 -10.48 -3.15
N GLN A 90 -20.95 -11.35 -2.94
CA GLN A 90 -20.85 -12.77 -3.28
C GLN A 90 -21.62 -13.04 -4.57
N GLY A 91 -20.93 -13.59 -5.56
CA GLY A 91 -21.52 -14.05 -6.80
C GLY A 91 -22.24 -15.38 -6.68
N SER A 92 -22.88 -15.78 -7.76
CA SER A 92 -23.57 -17.08 -7.86
C SER A 92 -22.85 -18.08 -8.77
N GLY A 93 -21.70 -17.74 -9.32
CA GLY A 93 -20.85 -18.66 -10.07
C GLY A 93 -20.43 -19.86 -9.19
N THR A 94 -20.26 -21.03 -9.82
CA THR A 94 -19.92 -22.29 -9.14
C THR A 94 -18.49 -22.75 -9.42
N GLU A 95 -17.83 -22.11 -10.40
CA GLU A 95 -16.48 -22.45 -10.84
C GLU A 95 -15.56 -21.24 -10.65
N CYS A 96 -14.29 -21.51 -10.37
CA CYS A 96 -13.23 -20.51 -10.33
C CYS A 96 -12.34 -20.63 -11.57
N PRO A 97 -11.73 -19.52 -12.02
CA PRO A 97 -10.73 -19.57 -13.10
C PRO A 97 -9.52 -20.44 -12.71
N ILE A 98 -8.89 -21.04 -13.71
CA ILE A 98 -7.57 -21.66 -13.56
C ILE A 98 -6.47 -20.73 -14.08
N PHE A 99 -5.21 -21.09 -13.85
CA PHE A 99 -4.03 -20.26 -14.13
C PHE A 99 -3.93 -19.76 -15.59
N SER A 100 -4.42 -20.58 -16.55
CA SER A 100 -4.36 -20.27 -18.01
C SER A 100 -5.61 -19.63 -18.58
N ASP A 101 -6.61 -19.34 -17.76
CA ASP A 101 -7.86 -18.75 -18.21
C ASP A 101 -7.73 -17.25 -18.47
N GLU A 102 -8.70 -16.72 -19.22
CA GLU A 102 -8.93 -15.28 -19.33
C GLU A 102 -10.08 -14.89 -18.37
N VAL A 103 -9.86 -13.87 -17.56
CA VAL A 103 -10.82 -13.40 -16.56
C VAL A 103 -11.17 -11.93 -16.84
N ARG A 104 -12.46 -11.67 -17.00
CA ARG A 104 -13.01 -10.32 -17.21
C ARG A 104 -13.33 -9.65 -15.88
N VAL A 105 -12.58 -8.60 -15.57
CA VAL A 105 -12.65 -7.91 -14.29
C VAL A 105 -12.79 -6.40 -14.44
N ALA A 106 -13.43 -5.79 -13.44
CA ALA A 106 -13.23 -4.39 -13.12
C ALA A 106 -12.44 -4.31 -11.80
N TYR A 107 -11.53 -3.33 -11.69
CA TYR A 107 -10.70 -3.21 -10.50
C TYR A 107 -10.28 -1.77 -10.20
N ARG A 108 -9.88 -1.56 -8.93
CA ARG A 108 -9.18 -0.37 -8.46
C ARG A 108 -8.06 -0.79 -7.53
N GLY A 109 -6.82 -0.44 -7.89
CA GLY A 109 -5.61 -0.70 -7.11
C GLY A 109 -5.14 0.56 -6.38
N ARG A 110 -4.80 0.41 -5.09
CA ARG A 110 -4.29 1.50 -4.25
C ARG A 110 -3.23 0.98 -3.28
N TYR A 111 -2.43 1.91 -2.73
CA TYR A 111 -1.49 1.63 -1.66
C TYR A 111 -2.19 1.57 -0.30
N ILE A 112 -1.44 1.21 0.75
CA ILE A 112 -1.91 1.44 2.12
C ILE A 112 -2.05 2.95 2.37
N PRO A 113 -2.90 3.37 3.33
CA PRO A 113 -3.01 4.77 3.72
C PRO A 113 -1.66 5.42 4.04
N SER A 114 -1.54 6.68 3.66
CA SER A 114 -0.35 7.49 3.87
C SER A 114 -0.71 8.92 4.30
N LYS A 115 0.28 9.78 4.56
CA LYS A 115 0.05 11.14 5.06
C LYS A 115 -0.85 11.95 4.12
N SER A 116 -0.57 11.91 2.82
CA SER A 116 -1.31 12.68 1.81
C SER A 116 -2.55 11.97 1.29
N TYR A 117 -2.63 10.65 1.45
CA TYR A 117 -3.71 9.81 0.91
C TYR A 117 -4.29 8.92 2.01
N GLN A 118 -5.32 9.41 2.71
CA GLN A 118 -5.93 8.73 3.86
C GLN A 118 -6.57 7.38 3.51
N ASP A 119 -7.05 7.23 2.26
CA ASP A 119 -7.62 5.98 1.74
C ASP A 119 -6.62 5.16 0.91
N GLY A 120 -5.37 5.62 0.83
CA GLY A 120 -4.33 5.09 -0.05
C GLY A 120 -4.37 5.71 -1.45
N TYR A 121 -3.18 5.92 -2.04
CA TYR A 121 -3.04 6.45 -3.39
C TYR A 121 -3.53 5.44 -4.44
N VAL A 122 -4.49 5.84 -5.28
CA VAL A 122 -4.97 5.00 -6.39
C VAL A 122 -3.96 5.08 -7.54
N PHE A 123 -3.31 3.97 -7.84
CA PHE A 123 -2.29 3.90 -8.89
C PHE A 123 -2.83 3.36 -10.22
N ASP A 124 -3.93 2.58 -10.18
CA ASP A 124 -4.55 2.04 -11.38
C ASP A 124 -6.01 1.69 -11.14
N GLN A 125 -6.88 1.87 -12.14
CA GLN A 125 -8.31 1.56 -12.01
C GLN A 125 -9.01 1.50 -13.37
N THR A 126 -10.09 0.73 -13.42
CA THR A 126 -10.96 0.63 -14.60
C THR A 126 -12.27 1.42 -14.45
N TYR A 127 -12.60 1.89 -13.24
CA TYR A 127 -13.81 2.68 -12.97
C TYR A 127 -13.49 3.86 -12.03
N LEU A 128 -14.33 4.90 -12.10
CA LEU A 128 -14.25 6.11 -11.26
C LEU A 128 -15.45 6.17 -10.30
N GLY A 129 -15.25 6.81 -9.14
CA GLY A 129 -16.31 6.93 -8.13
C GLY A 129 -16.65 5.60 -7.47
N ASP A 130 -17.91 5.40 -7.10
CA ASP A 130 -18.39 4.15 -6.56
C ASP A 130 -18.51 3.09 -7.65
N PHE A 131 -18.26 1.83 -7.27
CA PHE A 131 -18.37 0.72 -8.20
C PHE A 131 -19.83 0.44 -8.56
N ASP A 132 -20.11 0.30 -9.86
CA ASP A 132 -21.41 -0.13 -10.38
C ASP A 132 -21.19 -1.11 -11.56
N TRP A 133 -21.75 -2.31 -11.43
CA TRP A 133 -21.66 -3.37 -12.43
C TRP A 133 -22.10 -2.97 -13.84
N LYS A 134 -23.00 -1.97 -13.96
CA LYS A 134 -23.56 -1.54 -15.24
C LYS A 134 -22.69 -0.51 -15.96
N THR A 135 -21.91 0.26 -15.21
CA THR A 135 -21.16 1.41 -15.73
C THR A 135 -19.65 1.21 -15.67
N ALA A 136 -19.18 0.24 -14.86
CA ALA A 136 -17.77 -0.09 -14.75
C ALA A 136 -17.24 -0.60 -16.10
N LYS A 137 -16.02 -0.15 -16.45
CA LYS A 137 -15.29 -0.72 -17.57
C LYS A 137 -14.62 -2.02 -17.11
N PHE A 138 -14.78 -3.06 -17.89
CA PHE A 138 -14.12 -4.35 -17.67
C PHE A 138 -12.96 -4.53 -18.63
N VAL A 139 -11.94 -5.23 -18.18
CA VAL A 139 -10.73 -5.62 -18.93
C VAL A 139 -10.45 -7.10 -18.69
N ASP A 140 -9.73 -7.72 -19.61
CA ASP A 140 -9.42 -9.13 -19.55
C ASP A 140 -7.97 -9.32 -19.12
N PHE A 141 -7.73 -10.23 -18.15
CA PHE A 141 -6.43 -10.65 -17.69
C PHE A 141 -6.36 -12.15 -17.54
N SER A 142 -5.20 -12.73 -17.84
CA SER A 142 -4.88 -14.07 -17.36
C SER A 142 -4.30 -14.01 -15.94
N PRO A 143 -4.67 -14.93 -15.02
CA PRO A 143 -3.99 -15.07 -13.73
C PRO A 143 -2.47 -15.22 -13.87
N ALA A 144 -1.98 -15.74 -15.01
CA ALA A 144 -0.57 -15.89 -15.32
C ALA A 144 0.16 -14.56 -15.58
N ASP A 145 -0.54 -13.51 -16.03
CA ASP A 145 0.04 -12.25 -16.53
C ASP A 145 0.01 -11.12 -15.51
N VAL A 146 -0.52 -11.38 -14.31
CA VAL A 146 -0.65 -10.40 -13.24
C VAL A 146 0.26 -10.77 -12.05
N VAL A 147 0.42 -9.83 -11.10
CA VAL A 147 1.18 -10.12 -9.87
C VAL A 147 0.59 -11.31 -9.12
N THR A 148 1.44 -12.10 -8.48
CA THR A 148 1.09 -13.39 -7.85
C THR A 148 -0.14 -13.31 -6.94
N GLY A 149 -0.22 -12.24 -6.12
CA GLY A 149 -1.36 -12.08 -5.22
C GLY A 149 -2.68 -11.77 -5.94
N PHE A 150 -2.64 -11.01 -7.04
CA PHE A 150 -3.84 -10.76 -7.86
C PHE A 150 -4.29 -12.04 -8.57
N GLY A 151 -3.35 -12.78 -9.17
CA GLY A 151 -3.64 -14.09 -9.79
C GLY A 151 -4.20 -15.09 -8.78
N THR A 152 -3.66 -15.12 -7.54
CA THR A 152 -4.22 -15.93 -6.44
C THR A 152 -5.69 -15.58 -6.16
N ALA A 153 -6.01 -14.26 -6.12
CA ALA A 153 -7.40 -13.85 -5.92
C ALA A 153 -8.30 -14.34 -7.06
N LEU A 154 -7.91 -14.09 -8.32
CA LEU A 154 -8.71 -14.49 -9.48
C LEU A 154 -9.05 -15.99 -9.48
N MET A 155 -8.06 -16.84 -9.18
CA MET A 155 -8.26 -18.30 -9.13
C MET A 155 -9.10 -18.79 -7.96
N ASN A 156 -9.53 -17.91 -7.06
CA ASN A 156 -10.40 -18.22 -5.92
C ASN A 156 -11.74 -17.49 -5.97
N MET A 157 -11.94 -16.61 -6.97
CA MET A 157 -13.18 -15.83 -7.15
C MET A 157 -14.13 -16.53 -8.13
N HIS A 158 -15.42 -16.36 -7.87
CA HIS A 158 -16.49 -16.82 -8.77
C HIS A 158 -17.03 -15.64 -9.59
N VAL A 159 -17.72 -15.96 -10.68
CA VAL A 159 -18.45 -14.95 -11.45
C VAL A 159 -19.49 -14.25 -10.55
N GLY A 160 -19.45 -12.93 -10.54
CA GLY A 160 -20.28 -12.07 -9.72
C GLY A 160 -19.69 -11.71 -8.36
N ASP A 161 -18.55 -12.29 -7.98
CA ASP A 161 -17.84 -11.89 -6.77
C ASP A 161 -17.25 -10.48 -6.92
N ARG A 162 -17.26 -9.75 -5.81
CA ARG A 162 -16.48 -8.52 -5.63
C ARG A 162 -15.76 -8.57 -4.29
N TRP A 163 -14.44 -8.48 -4.32
CA TRP A 163 -13.58 -8.61 -3.15
C TRP A 163 -12.67 -7.40 -2.98
N CYS A 164 -12.42 -6.99 -1.72
CA CYS A 164 -11.26 -6.17 -1.38
C CYS A 164 -10.10 -7.11 -1.02
N VAL A 165 -9.05 -7.09 -1.83
CA VAL A 165 -7.91 -8.01 -1.73
C VAL A 165 -6.69 -7.24 -1.26
N HIS A 166 -6.13 -7.63 -0.12
CA HIS A 166 -4.90 -7.08 0.43
C HIS A 166 -3.74 -8.01 0.10
N ILE A 167 -2.77 -7.50 -0.63
CA ILE A 167 -1.66 -8.26 -1.18
C ILE A 167 -0.35 -7.75 -0.55
N PRO A 168 0.37 -8.55 0.25
CA PRO A 168 1.71 -8.23 0.70
C PRO A 168 2.63 -7.96 -0.49
N TYR A 169 3.60 -7.05 -0.34
CA TYR A 169 4.48 -6.66 -1.43
C TYR A 169 5.27 -7.82 -2.03
N GLN A 170 5.54 -8.88 -1.26
CA GLN A 170 6.21 -10.10 -1.73
C GLN A 170 5.38 -10.84 -2.81
N LEU A 171 4.07 -10.73 -2.76
CA LEU A 171 3.14 -11.26 -3.76
C LEU A 171 2.70 -10.20 -4.80
N GLY A 172 3.26 -8.98 -4.69
CA GLY A 172 3.08 -7.85 -5.59
C GLY A 172 4.34 -7.55 -6.39
N TYR A 173 4.86 -6.33 -6.29
CA TYR A 173 6.05 -5.88 -7.03
C TYR A 173 7.35 -5.98 -6.23
N GLY A 174 7.34 -6.62 -5.06
CA GLY A 174 8.52 -6.91 -4.25
C GLY A 174 9.23 -5.68 -3.70
N ALA A 175 10.50 -5.88 -3.37
CA ALA A 175 11.37 -4.84 -2.82
C ALA A 175 11.75 -3.76 -3.85
N SER A 176 11.66 -4.05 -5.13
CA SER A 176 12.03 -3.13 -6.21
C SER A 176 10.89 -2.20 -6.64
N GLY A 177 9.65 -2.59 -6.38
CA GLY A 177 8.48 -1.87 -6.90
C GLY A 177 8.34 -2.01 -8.42
N ASN A 178 7.59 -1.10 -9.03
CA ASN A 178 7.41 -1.03 -10.48
C ASN A 178 7.62 0.39 -10.98
N SER A 179 8.56 0.58 -11.90
CA SER A 179 8.91 1.86 -12.54
C SER A 179 8.65 1.88 -14.04
N SER A 180 7.71 1.05 -14.53
CA SER A 180 7.35 1.03 -15.96
C SER A 180 6.91 2.42 -16.42
N SER A 181 7.45 2.88 -17.54
CA SER A 181 7.20 4.22 -18.10
C SER A 181 5.76 4.46 -18.57
N SER A 182 4.91 3.43 -18.58
CA SER A 182 3.52 3.51 -19.04
C SER A 182 2.50 3.56 -17.88
N SER A 183 2.92 3.33 -16.65
CA SER A 183 2.09 3.39 -15.45
C SER A 183 2.76 4.23 -14.36
N GLN A 184 1.99 4.61 -13.37
CA GLN A 184 2.54 5.31 -12.20
C GLN A 184 3.58 4.44 -11.48
N THR A 185 4.65 5.06 -11.02
CA THR A 185 5.70 4.37 -10.26
C THR A 185 5.14 3.83 -8.97
N ILE A 186 5.28 2.52 -8.74
CA ILE A 186 4.96 1.87 -7.47
C ILE A 186 6.27 1.73 -6.69
N PRO A 187 6.40 2.37 -5.51
CA PRO A 187 7.60 2.25 -4.69
C PRO A 187 7.87 0.79 -4.28
N GLY A 188 9.13 0.46 -4.03
CA GLY A 188 9.49 -0.82 -3.44
C GLY A 188 8.82 -1.04 -2.08
N TYR A 189 8.65 -2.30 -1.70
CA TYR A 189 7.99 -2.70 -0.45
C TYR A 189 6.54 -2.24 -0.29
N THR A 190 5.83 -1.95 -1.40
CA THR A 190 4.45 -1.47 -1.37
C THR A 190 3.46 -2.62 -1.37
N ASN A 191 2.71 -2.77 -0.28
CA ASN A 191 1.53 -3.61 -0.26
C ASN A 191 0.44 -3.01 -1.14
N LEU A 192 -0.28 -3.87 -1.85
CA LEU A 192 -1.34 -3.47 -2.76
C LEU A 192 -2.70 -3.81 -2.18
N ILE A 193 -3.65 -2.93 -2.36
CA ILE A 193 -5.05 -3.15 -1.99
C ILE A 193 -5.88 -2.99 -3.25
N PHE A 194 -6.54 -4.07 -3.66
CA PHE A 194 -7.39 -4.08 -4.84
C PHE A 194 -8.84 -4.31 -4.47
N ASP A 195 -9.73 -3.50 -5.02
CA ASP A 195 -11.15 -3.81 -5.18
C ASP A 195 -11.29 -4.51 -6.53
N ILE A 196 -11.70 -5.78 -6.57
CA ILE A 196 -11.79 -6.61 -7.78
C ILE A 196 -13.21 -7.12 -7.90
N ALA A 197 -13.84 -6.95 -9.07
CA ALA A 197 -15.14 -7.50 -9.43
C ALA A 197 -14.99 -8.41 -10.65
N VAL A 198 -15.35 -9.68 -10.54
CA VAL A 198 -15.27 -10.67 -11.64
C VAL A 198 -16.61 -10.72 -12.37
N GLN A 199 -16.60 -10.30 -13.64
CA GLN A 199 -17.78 -10.33 -14.49
C GLN A 199 -17.97 -11.69 -15.20
N ASN A 200 -16.89 -12.27 -15.71
CA ASN A 200 -16.89 -13.53 -16.44
C ASN A 200 -15.48 -14.12 -16.51
N PHE A 201 -15.36 -15.36 -16.90
CA PHE A 201 -14.09 -15.97 -17.33
C PHE A 201 -14.37 -17.07 -18.36
N TRP A 202 -13.35 -17.46 -19.12
CA TRP A 202 -13.41 -18.56 -20.09
C TRP A 202 -12.09 -19.30 -20.14
N HIS A 203 -12.19 -20.59 -20.40
CA HIS A 203 -11.04 -21.46 -20.57
C HIS A 203 -10.41 -21.26 -21.95
N GLN A 204 -9.16 -21.65 -22.08
CA GLN A 204 -8.46 -21.54 -23.35
C GLN A 204 -9.20 -22.27 -24.49
N GLY A 205 -9.59 -21.54 -25.55
CA GLY A 205 -10.34 -22.04 -26.69
C GLY A 205 -11.85 -21.92 -26.57
N GLU A 206 -12.39 -21.41 -25.47
CA GLU A 206 -13.80 -21.04 -25.36
C GLU A 206 -14.08 -19.68 -26.02
N ASP A 207 -15.34 -19.48 -26.45
CA ASP A 207 -15.80 -18.21 -27.01
C ASP A 207 -16.06 -17.19 -25.88
N PRO A 208 -15.37 -16.03 -25.86
CA PRO A 208 -15.59 -14.95 -24.87
C PRO A 208 -17.03 -14.40 -24.86
N GLY A 209 -17.81 -14.61 -25.90
CA GLY A 209 -19.21 -14.21 -26.00
C GLY A 209 -20.19 -15.00 -25.13
N ILE A 210 -19.79 -16.15 -24.61
CA ILE A 210 -20.63 -16.99 -23.76
C ILE A 210 -20.47 -16.53 -22.31
N PHE A 211 -21.46 -15.77 -21.79
CA PHE A 211 -21.46 -15.36 -20.39
C PHE A 211 -21.84 -16.54 -19.49
N LYS A 212 -20.96 -16.91 -18.57
CA LYS A 212 -21.30 -17.81 -17.47
C LYS A 212 -22.30 -17.09 -16.56
N SER A 213 -23.38 -17.72 -16.18
CA SER A 213 -24.47 -17.08 -15.42
C SER A 213 -23.98 -16.50 -14.09
N ARG A 214 -24.39 -15.30 -13.81
CA ARG A 214 -24.23 -14.61 -12.53
C ARG A 214 -24.91 -15.36 -11.40
#